data_965b97e8031d13fc93463f2150e5e285
#
_entry.id   965b97e8031d13fc93463f2150e5e285
#
_cell.length_a   1.000
_cell.length_b   1.000
_cell.length_c   1.000
_cell.angle_alpha   90.00
_cell.angle_beta   90.00
_cell.angle_gamma   90.00
#
_symmetry.space_group_name_H-M   'P 1'
#
loop_
_entity.id
_entity.type
_entity.pdbx_description
1 polymer ?
#
loop_
_entity_poly.entity_id
_entity_poly.type
_entity_poly.pdbx_seq_one_letter_code
_entity_poly.pdbx_strand_id
1 'polypeptide(L)'
;MRKTLLLSQAQWAKYTVRLAPEAPGERHGIVSPSSFVPEASARPLRLVAIGDSLVAGSGVEHQDLALTPRIARKIADTANRSVQWETHAKLGSTMRRVRYRFLPEVKGHVDILFICAGSNDVMARRSREDWLDDLRAVIEQARTRADHIIVCSAGQPHHSPKLPAMLRRELARRIDWQTAASQRICREYGVDFVDVAHAELVSDFWATDGFHPSASGYEQASGLVVQAMSFLPEMTATIR
;
A
#
# COMPACT_ATOMS: atom_id res chain seq x y z
N MET A 1 -12.54 -25.62 21.62
CA MET A 1 -11.08 -25.86 21.41
C MET A 1 -10.46 -25.00 20.30
N ARG A 2 -10.92 -25.04 19.05
CA ARG A 2 -10.25 -24.31 17.93
C ARG A 2 -10.24 -22.77 18.10
N LYS A 3 -11.34 -22.17 18.56
CA LYS A 3 -11.42 -20.70 18.83
C LYS A 3 -10.48 -20.28 19.97
N THR A 4 -10.42 -21.07 21.05
CA THR A 4 -9.58 -20.78 22.23
C THR A 4 -8.10 -20.81 21.83
N LEU A 5 -7.67 -21.81 21.04
CA LEU A 5 -6.29 -21.92 20.58
C LEU A 5 -5.90 -20.78 19.63
N LEU A 6 -6.80 -20.35 18.74
CA LEU A 6 -6.57 -19.16 17.88
C LEU A 6 -6.41 -17.88 18.70
N LEU A 7 -7.20 -17.72 19.75
CA LEU A 7 -7.09 -16.56 20.65
C LEU A 7 -5.77 -16.56 21.40
N SER A 8 -5.33 -17.72 21.93
CA SER A 8 -4.05 -17.83 22.61
C SER A 8 -2.87 -17.58 21.67
N GLN A 9 -2.91 -18.07 20.43
CA GLN A 9 -1.87 -17.79 19.42
C GLN A 9 -1.84 -16.31 19.01
N ALA A 10 -2.99 -15.67 18.85
CA ALA A 10 -3.06 -14.23 18.56
C ALA A 10 -2.50 -13.40 19.71
N GLN A 11 -2.83 -13.78 20.95
CA GLN A 11 -2.29 -13.14 22.15
C GLN A 11 -0.78 -13.32 22.25
N TRP A 12 -0.29 -14.55 22.05
CA TRP A 12 1.14 -14.85 22.03
C TRP A 12 1.87 -14.03 20.96
N ALA A 13 1.36 -13.99 19.73
CA ALA A 13 1.95 -13.21 18.66
C ALA A 13 2.03 -11.71 18.99
N LYS A 14 0.99 -11.16 19.63
CA LYS A 14 0.96 -9.76 20.07
C LYS A 14 2.07 -9.42 21.08
N TYR A 15 2.48 -10.38 21.91
CA TYR A 15 3.54 -10.17 22.91
C TYR A 15 4.94 -10.51 22.39
N THR A 16 5.05 -11.37 21.39
CA THR A 16 6.35 -11.88 20.92
C THR A 16 6.84 -11.22 19.65
N VAL A 17 5.93 -10.80 18.75
CA VAL A 17 6.29 -10.11 17.51
C VAL A 17 6.50 -8.63 17.81
N ARG A 18 7.76 -8.20 17.74
CA ARG A 18 8.14 -6.79 17.84
C ARG A 18 8.19 -6.23 16.43
N LEU A 19 7.19 -5.42 16.09
CA LEU A 19 7.13 -4.78 14.78
C LEU A 19 8.22 -3.72 14.64
N ALA A 20 8.82 -3.65 13.46
CA ALA A 20 9.74 -2.59 13.11
C ALA A 20 9.03 -1.22 13.15
N PRO A 21 9.72 -0.16 13.56
CA PRO A 21 9.17 1.19 13.52
C PRO A 21 8.93 1.65 12.08
N GLU A 22 8.23 2.74 11.93
CA GLU A 22 8.13 3.47 10.67
C GLU A 22 9.52 4.00 10.28
N ALA A 23 9.85 3.98 8.99
CA ALA A 23 11.13 4.49 8.51
C ALA A 23 11.29 5.98 8.83
N PRO A 24 12.45 6.42 9.36
CA PRO A 24 12.77 7.82 9.51
C PRO A 24 13.01 8.50 8.15
N GLY A 25 12.97 9.81 8.14
CA GLY A 25 13.19 10.64 6.95
C GLY A 25 11.94 11.40 6.50
N GLU A 26 12.11 12.21 5.45
CA GLU A 26 11.04 13.03 4.91
C GLU A 26 9.99 12.15 4.22
N ARG A 27 8.72 12.52 4.43
CA ARG A 27 7.56 11.83 3.84
C ARG A 27 7.03 12.53 2.59
N HIS A 28 7.85 13.35 1.99
CA HIS A 28 7.60 14.03 0.73
C HIS A 28 8.91 14.27 -0.02
N GLY A 29 8.82 14.47 -1.31
CA GLY A 29 9.99 14.74 -2.12
C GLY A 29 9.65 14.83 -3.60
N ILE A 30 10.68 15.03 -4.41
CA ILE A 30 10.59 15.03 -5.87
C ILE A 30 11.64 14.06 -6.39
N VAL A 31 11.25 13.22 -7.34
CA VAL A 31 12.15 12.36 -8.10
C VAL A 31 12.06 12.70 -9.59
N SER A 32 13.21 12.75 -10.26
CA SER A 32 13.29 12.93 -11.70
C SER A 32 13.62 11.60 -12.38
N PRO A 33 13.28 11.43 -13.67
CA PRO A 33 13.65 10.25 -14.44
C PRO A 33 15.17 10.04 -14.44
N SER A 34 15.62 8.78 -14.45
CA SER A 34 17.05 8.43 -14.47
C SER A 34 17.76 8.90 -15.74
N SER A 35 17.03 9.00 -16.86
CA SER A 35 17.49 9.50 -18.17
C SER A 35 16.88 10.87 -18.50
N PHE A 36 16.85 11.77 -17.53
CA PHE A 36 16.19 13.07 -17.70
C PHE A 36 16.88 13.91 -18.76
N VAL A 37 16.19 14.12 -19.88
CA VAL A 37 16.49 15.21 -20.83
C VAL A 37 15.62 16.38 -20.39
N PRO A 38 16.19 17.57 -20.08
CA PRO A 38 15.37 18.73 -19.73
C PRO A 38 14.53 19.18 -20.92
N GLU A 39 13.39 18.57 -21.11
CA GLU A 39 12.34 19.13 -21.95
C GLU A 39 11.49 20.06 -21.09
N ALA A 40 11.44 21.29 -21.53
CA ALA A 40 10.87 22.40 -20.81
C ALA A 40 9.44 22.17 -20.35
N SER A 41 9.18 22.46 -19.07
CA SER A 41 7.92 22.98 -18.52
C SER A 41 6.77 22.03 -18.18
N ALA A 42 6.84 20.72 -18.29
CA ALA A 42 5.78 19.89 -17.73
C ALA A 42 5.86 19.91 -16.19
N ARG A 43 4.80 20.34 -15.50
CA ARG A 43 4.75 20.28 -14.05
C ARG A 43 4.98 18.85 -13.57
N PRO A 44 5.65 18.61 -12.44
CA PRO A 44 5.74 17.27 -11.88
C PRO A 44 4.38 16.60 -11.68
N LEU A 45 4.28 15.30 -11.90
CA LEU A 45 3.11 14.53 -11.49
C LEU A 45 3.03 14.53 -9.96
N ARG A 46 1.84 14.67 -9.42
CA ARG A 46 1.61 14.60 -7.97
C ARG A 46 1.10 13.21 -7.58
N LEU A 47 1.92 12.46 -6.86
CA LEU A 47 1.58 11.19 -6.24
C LEU A 47 1.37 11.38 -4.74
N VAL A 48 0.19 11.04 -4.24
CA VAL A 48 -0.03 10.94 -2.79
C VAL A 48 -0.32 9.49 -2.43
N ALA A 49 0.35 8.99 -1.40
CA ALA A 49 0.13 7.65 -0.85
C ALA A 49 -0.47 7.75 0.55
N ILE A 50 -1.59 7.06 0.78
CA ILE A 50 -2.26 7.01 2.07
C ILE A 50 -2.41 5.57 2.55
N GLY A 51 -2.15 5.30 3.83
CA GLY A 51 -2.25 3.92 4.27
C GLY A 51 -1.73 3.56 5.65
N ASP A 52 -1.30 2.31 5.75
CA ASP A 52 -0.81 1.70 6.98
C ASP A 52 0.73 1.65 7.05
N SER A 53 1.27 0.65 7.75
CA SER A 53 2.70 0.46 7.93
C SER A 53 3.49 0.22 6.63
N LEU A 54 2.85 -0.35 5.60
CA LEU A 54 3.49 -0.55 4.29
C LEU A 54 3.78 0.80 3.62
N VAL A 55 2.84 1.72 3.70
CA VAL A 55 2.99 3.08 3.18
C VAL A 55 3.91 3.92 4.08
N ALA A 56 3.86 3.70 5.40
CA ALA A 56 4.73 4.38 6.37
C ALA A 56 6.19 3.91 6.33
N GLY A 57 6.51 2.85 5.57
CA GLY A 57 7.87 2.35 5.39
C GLY A 57 8.39 1.53 6.58
N SER A 58 7.52 0.82 7.32
CA SER A 58 7.99 -0.06 8.40
C SER A 58 8.85 -1.19 7.85
N GLY A 59 10.00 -1.43 8.48
CA GLY A 59 10.91 -2.52 8.09
C GLY A 59 12.14 -2.08 7.29
N VAL A 60 12.21 -0.81 6.88
CA VAL A 60 13.40 -0.24 6.23
C VAL A 60 14.02 0.89 7.05
N GLU A 61 15.28 1.19 6.78
CA GLU A 61 16.09 2.12 7.56
C GLU A 61 15.82 3.59 7.26
N HIS A 62 15.27 3.89 6.06
CA HIS A 62 15.00 5.26 5.62
C HIS A 62 13.82 5.31 4.65
N GLN A 63 13.11 6.47 4.61
CA GLN A 63 11.95 6.67 3.72
C GLN A 63 12.29 6.45 2.23
N ASP A 64 13.49 6.75 1.78
CA ASP A 64 13.92 6.53 0.39
C ASP A 64 13.83 5.05 -0.05
N LEU A 65 13.85 4.13 0.91
CA LEU A 65 13.71 2.69 0.67
C LEU A 65 12.24 2.22 0.81
N ALA A 66 11.34 3.10 1.24
CA ALA A 66 9.93 2.79 1.46
C ALA A 66 9.14 2.73 0.14
N LEU A 67 7.89 2.33 0.23
CA LEU A 67 7.02 2.06 -0.92
C LEU A 67 6.79 3.29 -1.80
N THR A 68 6.40 4.43 -1.20
CA THR A 68 5.99 5.62 -1.96
C THR A 68 7.09 6.21 -2.84
N PRO A 69 8.31 6.49 -2.36
CA PRO A 69 9.38 7.03 -3.22
C PRO A 69 9.83 6.04 -4.31
N ARG A 70 9.74 4.72 -4.05
CA ARG A 70 10.02 3.69 -5.08
C ARG A 70 8.96 3.67 -6.17
N ILE A 71 7.68 3.78 -5.81
CA ILE A 71 6.59 3.96 -6.78
C ILE A 71 6.83 5.23 -7.60
N ALA A 72 7.14 6.35 -6.93
CA ALA A 72 7.41 7.63 -7.60
C ALA A 72 8.59 7.53 -8.59
N ARG A 73 9.68 6.83 -8.22
CA ARG A 73 10.83 6.59 -9.09
C ARG A 73 10.43 5.83 -10.35
N LYS A 74 9.71 4.71 -10.17
CA LYS A 74 9.26 3.88 -11.30
C LYS A 74 8.28 4.62 -12.23
N ILE A 75 7.37 5.42 -11.67
CA ILE A 75 6.49 6.29 -12.46
C ILE A 75 7.32 7.33 -13.23
N ALA A 76 8.28 7.98 -12.56
CA ALA A 76 9.13 8.98 -13.20
C ALA A 76 9.89 8.41 -14.39
N ASP A 77 10.51 7.24 -14.22
CA ASP A 77 11.25 6.55 -15.28
C ASP A 77 10.35 6.11 -16.43
N THR A 78 9.13 5.60 -16.11
CA THR A 78 8.18 5.13 -17.13
C THR A 78 7.55 6.28 -17.90
N ALA A 79 7.11 7.34 -17.21
CA ALA A 79 6.45 8.50 -17.82
C ALA A 79 7.43 9.54 -18.36
N ASN A 80 8.74 9.35 -18.17
CA ASN A 80 9.80 10.33 -18.47
C ASN A 80 9.47 11.73 -17.93
N ARG A 81 8.93 11.79 -16.70
CA ARG A 81 8.45 13.02 -16.08
C ARG A 81 8.72 13.01 -14.58
N SER A 82 9.12 14.15 -14.01
CA SER A 82 9.32 14.26 -12.57
C SER A 82 8.04 13.96 -11.79
N VAL A 83 8.18 13.33 -10.62
CA VAL A 83 7.08 12.99 -9.71
C VAL A 83 7.33 13.62 -8.35
N GLN A 84 6.42 14.48 -7.94
CA GLN A 84 6.34 14.95 -6.56
C GLN A 84 5.50 13.95 -5.77
N TRP A 85 6.06 13.40 -4.70
CA TRP A 85 5.39 12.40 -3.87
C TRP A 85 5.19 12.88 -2.43
N GLU A 86 4.13 12.39 -1.80
CA GLU A 86 3.77 12.66 -0.41
C GLU A 86 3.15 11.42 0.23
N THR A 87 3.40 11.20 1.52
CA THR A 87 2.93 10.03 2.29
C THR A 87 2.17 10.45 3.54
N HIS A 88 0.90 10.03 3.65
CA HIS A 88 0.09 10.13 4.87
C HIS A 88 -0.25 8.73 5.37
N ALA A 89 0.54 8.22 6.30
CA ALA A 89 0.41 6.86 6.77
C ALA A 89 0.85 6.70 8.22
N LYS A 90 0.40 5.63 8.86
CA LYS A 90 0.84 5.27 10.21
C LYS A 90 0.74 3.77 10.44
N LEU A 91 1.75 3.22 11.11
CA LEU A 91 1.76 1.85 11.60
C LEU A 91 0.46 1.52 12.36
N GLY A 92 -0.14 0.40 12.05
CA GLY A 92 -1.38 -0.05 12.71
C GLY A 92 -2.68 0.57 12.19
N SER A 93 -2.63 1.37 11.10
CA SER A 93 -3.82 2.01 10.55
C SER A 93 -4.73 1.02 9.83
N THR A 94 -6.03 1.18 10.06
CA THR A 94 -7.11 0.49 9.35
C THR A 94 -7.65 1.35 8.21
N MET A 95 -8.45 0.77 7.30
CA MET A 95 -9.14 1.52 6.24
C MET A 95 -10.04 2.63 6.82
N ARG A 96 -10.64 2.40 7.99
CA ARG A 96 -11.40 3.44 8.71
C ARG A 96 -10.53 4.64 9.08
N ARG A 97 -9.28 4.41 9.49
CA ARG A 97 -8.33 5.48 9.77
C ARG A 97 -7.92 6.21 8.49
N VAL A 98 -7.71 5.49 7.39
CA VAL A 98 -7.48 6.10 6.06
C VAL A 98 -8.62 7.04 5.71
N ARG A 99 -9.88 6.58 5.84
CA ARG A 99 -11.08 7.37 5.55
C ARG A 99 -11.18 8.67 6.32
N TYR A 100 -10.95 8.62 7.64
CA TYR A 100 -11.26 9.75 8.52
C TYR A 100 -10.05 10.62 8.89
N ARG A 101 -8.82 10.16 8.60
CA ARG A 101 -7.61 10.90 8.98
C ARG A 101 -6.73 11.24 7.78
N PHE A 102 -6.37 10.27 6.96
CA PHE A 102 -5.37 10.51 5.92
C PHE A 102 -5.98 11.07 4.63
N LEU A 103 -7.12 10.57 4.21
CA LEU A 103 -7.77 11.09 3.01
C LEU A 103 -8.14 12.59 3.12
N PRO A 104 -8.62 13.11 4.28
CA PRO A 104 -8.81 14.55 4.47
C PRO A 104 -7.52 15.39 4.45
N GLU A 105 -6.35 14.77 4.69
CA GLU A 105 -5.05 15.45 4.65
C GLU A 105 -4.55 15.69 3.22
N VAL A 106 -5.06 14.95 2.24
CA VAL A 106 -4.74 15.15 0.81
C VAL A 106 -5.24 16.52 0.36
N LYS A 107 -4.32 17.45 0.13
CA LYS A 107 -4.62 18.85 -0.24
C LYS A 107 -4.67 19.03 -1.75
N GLY A 108 -5.71 19.74 -2.21
CA GLY A 108 -5.92 20.00 -3.62
C GLY A 108 -6.20 18.73 -4.43
N HIS A 109 -6.13 18.87 -5.75
CA HIS A 109 -6.28 17.74 -6.67
C HIS A 109 -4.92 17.12 -6.98
N VAL A 110 -4.84 15.80 -7.06
CA VAL A 110 -3.60 15.06 -7.33
C VAL A 110 -3.74 14.21 -8.59
N ASP A 111 -2.63 13.95 -9.28
CA ASP A 111 -2.67 13.11 -10.48
C ASP A 111 -2.89 11.64 -10.10
N ILE A 112 -2.25 11.19 -9.02
CA ILE A 112 -2.28 9.78 -8.61
C ILE A 112 -2.49 9.69 -7.09
N LEU A 113 -3.50 8.93 -6.66
CA LEU A 113 -3.72 8.59 -5.26
C LEU A 113 -3.56 7.08 -5.07
N PHE A 114 -2.55 6.68 -4.32
CA PHE A 114 -2.29 5.30 -3.93
C PHE A 114 -2.84 5.04 -2.53
N ILE A 115 -3.65 3.99 -2.37
CA ILE A 115 -4.33 3.61 -1.13
C ILE A 115 -3.93 2.19 -0.76
N CYS A 116 -3.25 2.02 0.38
CA CYS A 116 -2.83 0.71 0.86
C CYS A 116 -3.10 0.56 2.36
N ALA A 117 -4.10 -0.23 2.69
CA ALA A 117 -4.44 -0.66 4.05
C ALA A 117 -5.29 -1.94 3.98
N GLY A 118 -5.41 -2.63 5.10
CA GLY A 118 -6.26 -3.83 5.19
C GLY A 118 -5.75 -4.89 6.13
N SER A 119 -4.43 -5.06 6.25
CA SER A 119 -3.84 -6.03 7.17
C SER A 119 -4.30 -5.80 8.62
N ASN A 120 -4.39 -4.55 9.05
CA ASN A 120 -4.83 -4.20 10.40
C ASN A 120 -6.32 -4.41 10.59
N ASP A 121 -7.15 -4.24 9.57
CA ASP A 121 -8.58 -4.57 9.60
C ASP A 121 -8.79 -6.08 9.83
N VAL A 122 -8.03 -6.91 9.11
CA VAL A 122 -8.04 -8.37 9.27
C VAL A 122 -7.58 -8.77 10.67
N MET A 123 -6.47 -8.21 11.16
CA MET A 123 -5.92 -8.52 12.49
C MET A 123 -6.81 -8.03 13.62
N ALA A 124 -7.43 -6.87 13.48
CA ALA A 124 -8.41 -6.34 14.42
C ALA A 124 -9.77 -7.05 14.35
N ARG A 125 -9.94 -7.99 13.42
CA ARG A 125 -11.18 -8.73 13.19
C ARG A 125 -12.37 -7.83 12.92
N ARG A 126 -12.16 -6.74 12.20
CA ARG A 126 -13.25 -5.90 11.75
C ARG A 126 -14.25 -6.71 10.92
N SER A 127 -15.52 -6.34 10.98
CA SER A 127 -16.54 -7.02 10.23
C SER A 127 -16.34 -6.85 8.71
N ARG A 128 -16.92 -7.75 7.93
CA ARG A 128 -16.92 -7.66 6.47
C ARG A 128 -17.65 -6.41 5.99
N GLU A 129 -18.74 -6.09 6.65
CA GLU A 129 -19.56 -4.91 6.40
C GLU A 129 -18.77 -3.63 6.63
N ASP A 130 -18.13 -3.47 7.81
CA ASP A 130 -17.22 -2.35 8.08
C ASP A 130 -16.17 -2.15 6.99
N TRP A 131 -15.57 -3.25 6.50
CA TRP A 131 -14.56 -3.18 5.44
C TRP A 131 -15.15 -2.65 4.12
N LEU A 132 -16.29 -3.21 3.70
CA LEU A 132 -16.94 -2.82 2.46
C LEU A 132 -17.37 -1.35 2.49
N ASP A 133 -17.93 -0.90 3.62
CA ASP A 133 -18.42 0.47 3.80
C ASP A 133 -17.26 1.47 3.80
N ASP A 134 -16.18 1.16 4.55
CA ASP A 134 -15.05 2.07 4.62
C ASP A 134 -14.31 2.14 3.27
N LEU A 135 -14.11 1.02 2.56
CA LEU A 135 -13.44 1.01 1.26
C LEU A 135 -14.24 1.76 0.20
N ARG A 136 -15.56 1.51 0.10
CA ARG A 136 -16.43 2.27 -0.83
C ARG A 136 -16.38 3.75 -0.55
N ALA A 137 -16.55 4.15 0.70
CA ALA A 137 -16.52 5.56 1.07
C ALA A 137 -15.16 6.23 0.80
N VAL A 138 -14.04 5.49 0.96
CA VAL A 138 -12.72 6.00 0.62
C VAL A 138 -12.60 6.22 -0.88
N ILE A 139 -13.02 5.26 -1.72
CA ILE A 139 -12.97 5.40 -3.18
C ILE A 139 -13.86 6.54 -3.66
N GLU A 140 -15.11 6.63 -3.16
CA GLU A 140 -16.04 7.71 -3.53
C GLU A 140 -15.47 9.10 -3.23
N GLN A 141 -14.89 9.28 -2.05
CA GLN A 141 -14.26 10.55 -1.67
C GLN A 141 -12.95 10.80 -2.44
N ALA A 142 -12.17 9.76 -2.74
CA ALA A 142 -10.93 9.85 -3.50
C ALA A 142 -11.17 10.34 -4.93
N ARG A 143 -12.26 9.91 -5.58
CA ARG A 143 -12.63 10.29 -6.96
C ARG A 143 -12.83 11.80 -7.14
N THR A 144 -13.10 12.54 -6.09
CA THR A 144 -13.19 14.02 -6.14
C THR A 144 -11.84 14.70 -5.96
N ARG A 145 -10.77 13.96 -5.71
CA ARG A 145 -9.46 14.49 -5.33
C ARG A 145 -8.31 14.01 -6.21
N ALA A 146 -8.53 12.99 -7.03
CA ALA A 146 -7.48 12.39 -7.84
C ALA A 146 -8.00 12.03 -9.24
N ASP A 147 -7.12 12.16 -10.25
CA ASP A 147 -7.41 11.71 -11.61
C ASP A 147 -7.34 10.18 -11.68
N HIS A 148 -6.34 9.58 -11.04
CA HIS A 148 -6.13 8.14 -11.00
C HIS A 148 -6.02 7.64 -9.56
N ILE A 149 -6.70 6.52 -9.28
CA ILE A 149 -6.73 5.90 -7.97
C ILE A 149 -6.27 4.45 -8.12
N ILE A 150 -5.34 4.04 -7.24
CA ILE A 150 -4.88 2.66 -7.14
C ILE A 150 -5.13 2.17 -5.73
N VAL A 151 -5.85 1.08 -5.58
CA VAL A 151 -6.08 0.41 -4.30
C VAL A 151 -5.22 -0.84 -4.23
N CYS A 152 -4.46 -0.97 -3.16
CA CYS A 152 -3.65 -2.15 -2.87
C CYS A 152 -4.41 -3.10 -1.92
N SER A 153 -4.29 -4.41 -2.15
CA SER A 153 -4.74 -5.41 -1.20
C SER A 153 -4.02 -5.30 0.14
N ALA A 154 -4.47 -6.02 1.15
CA ALA A 154 -3.68 -6.23 2.36
C ALA A 154 -2.30 -6.81 2.01
N GLY A 155 -1.29 -6.51 2.82
CA GLY A 155 0.00 -7.19 2.74
C GLY A 155 -0.11 -8.68 3.07
N GLN A 156 1.01 -9.36 3.22
CA GLN A 156 1.07 -10.81 3.37
C GLN A 156 1.38 -11.30 4.81
N PRO A 157 0.75 -10.80 5.89
CA PRO A 157 1.04 -11.27 7.25
C PRO A 157 0.81 -12.77 7.44
N HIS A 158 -0.04 -13.39 6.61
CA HIS A 158 -0.28 -14.84 6.61
C HIS A 158 0.92 -15.68 6.13
N HIS A 159 1.91 -15.06 5.49
CA HIS A 159 3.18 -15.69 5.15
C HIS A 159 4.30 -15.38 6.14
N SER A 160 4.06 -14.53 7.15
CA SER A 160 5.06 -14.18 8.15
C SER A 160 5.66 -15.41 8.84
N PRO A 161 7.01 -15.55 8.86
CA PRO A 161 7.66 -16.64 9.56
C PRO A 161 7.51 -16.54 11.09
N LYS A 162 7.11 -15.38 11.61
CA LYS A 162 6.93 -15.13 13.05
C LYS A 162 5.57 -15.56 13.57
N LEU A 163 4.62 -15.90 12.72
CA LEU A 163 3.26 -16.25 13.14
C LEU A 163 3.04 -17.77 13.18
N PRO A 164 2.31 -18.29 14.21
CA PRO A 164 1.95 -19.69 14.29
C PRO A 164 1.08 -20.14 13.11
N ALA A 165 1.24 -21.38 12.66
CA ALA A 165 0.60 -21.93 11.46
C ALA A 165 -0.93 -21.84 11.45
N MET A 166 -1.59 -22.01 12.60
CA MET A 166 -3.06 -21.91 12.66
C MET A 166 -3.53 -20.45 12.50
N LEU A 167 -2.80 -19.50 13.08
CA LEU A 167 -3.07 -18.07 12.92
C LEU A 167 -2.84 -17.64 11.46
N ARG A 168 -1.74 -18.08 10.84
CA ARG A 168 -1.48 -17.82 9.41
C ARG A 168 -2.61 -18.31 8.52
N ARG A 169 -3.11 -19.52 8.73
CA ARG A 169 -4.26 -20.07 7.97
C ARG A 169 -5.55 -19.24 8.15
N GLU A 170 -5.82 -18.77 9.36
CA GLU A 170 -7.00 -17.92 9.59
C GLU A 170 -6.83 -16.55 8.95
N LEU A 171 -5.63 -15.97 8.99
CA LEU A 171 -5.32 -14.71 8.30
C LEU A 171 -5.45 -14.86 6.77
N ALA A 172 -4.88 -15.93 6.19
CA ALA A 172 -5.01 -16.22 4.75
C ALA A 172 -6.48 -16.20 4.32
N ARG A 173 -7.33 -17.00 4.97
CA ARG A 173 -8.76 -17.06 4.64
C ARG A 173 -9.48 -15.70 4.71
N ARG A 174 -9.08 -14.84 5.63
CA ARG A 174 -9.66 -13.49 5.77
C ARG A 174 -9.15 -12.54 4.70
N ILE A 175 -7.85 -12.62 4.40
CA ILE A 175 -7.20 -11.82 3.35
C ILE A 175 -7.74 -12.22 1.98
N ASP A 176 -7.90 -13.52 1.69
CA ASP A 176 -8.50 -14.00 0.43
C ASP A 176 -9.87 -13.37 0.20
N TRP A 177 -10.73 -13.43 1.23
CA TRP A 177 -12.04 -12.80 1.15
C TRP A 177 -11.97 -11.29 0.95
N GLN A 178 -11.11 -10.60 1.74
CA GLN A 178 -10.95 -9.15 1.67
C GLN A 178 -10.42 -8.71 0.31
N THR A 179 -9.42 -9.40 -0.24
CA THR A 179 -8.84 -9.15 -1.55
C THR A 179 -9.87 -9.30 -2.66
N ALA A 180 -10.61 -10.43 -2.68
CA ALA A 180 -11.66 -10.66 -3.68
C ALA A 180 -12.78 -9.61 -3.60
N ALA A 181 -13.18 -9.20 -2.39
CA ALA A 181 -14.17 -8.16 -2.19
C ALA A 181 -13.67 -6.79 -2.65
N SER A 182 -12.42 -6.45 -2.35
CA SER A 182 -11.79 -5.18 -2.75
C SER A 182 -11.65 -5.10 -4.27
N GLN A 183 -11.18 -6.17 -4.92
CA GLN A 183 -11.07 -6.24 -6.37
C GLN A 183 -12.41 -6.01 -7.07
N ARG A 184 -13.49 -6.60 -6.53
CA ARG A 184 -14.84 -6.39 -7.06
C ARG A 184 -15.28 -4.93 -6.94
N ILE A 185 -15.09 -4.32 -5.75
CA ILE A 185 -15.42 -2.91 -5.53
C ILE A 185 -14.60 -2.01 -6.48
N CYS A 186 -13.30 -2.21 -6.58
CA CYS A 186 -12.46 -1.40 -7.47
C CYS A 186 -12.93 -1.50 -8.92
N ARG A 187 -13.35 -2.68 -9.39
CA ARG A 187 -13.92 -2.87 -10.72
C ARG A 187 -15.27 -2.14 -10.87
N GLU A 188 -16.14 -2.17 -9.86
CA GLU A 188 -17.43 -1.44 -9.84
C GLU A 188 -17.24 0.07 -10.00
N TYR A 189 -16.14 0.60 -9.45
CA TYR A 189 -15.83 2.04 -9.50
C TYR A 189 -14.86 2.44 -10.62
N GLY A 190 -14.36 1.51 -11.42
CA GLY A 190 -13.36 1.77 -12.46
C GLY A 190 -12.02 2.24 -11.90
N VAL A 191 -11.57 1.66 -10.78
CA VAL A 191 -10.35 2.01 -10.05
C VAL A 191 -9.35 0.87 -10.19
N ASP A 192 -8.07 1.19 -10.38
CA ASP A 192 -7.02 0.17 -10.44
C ASP A 192 -6.86 -0.56 -9.11
N PHE A 193 -6.62 -1.85 -9.19
CA PHE A 193 -6.39 -2.71 -8.04
C PHE A 193 -5.13 -3.55 -8.20
N VAL A 194 -4.27 -3.53 -7.20
CA VAL A 194 -3.07 -4.38 -7.16
C VAL A 194 -3.20 -5.43 -6.05
N ASP A 195 -3.09 -6.69 -6.43
CA ASP A 195 -3.08 -7.82 -5.51
C ASP A 195 -1.66 -8.18 -5.11
N VAL A 196 -1.17 -7.57 -4.03
CA VAL A 196 0.10 -7.96 -3.41
C VAL A 196 -0.06 -9.11 -2.43
N ALA A 197 -1.29 -9.42 -1.99
CA ALA A 197 -1.55 -10.47 -1.01
C ALA A 197 -1.24 -11.87 -1.53
N HIS A 198 -1.35 -12.08 -2.84
CA HIS A 198 -1.11 -13.37 -3.49
C HIS A 198 0.13 -13.37 -4.40
N ALA A 199 0.91 -12.28 -4.36
CA ALA A 199 2.17 -12.24 -5.12
C ALA A 199 3.19 -13.23 -4.54
N GLU A 200 3.95 -13.88 -5.42
CA GLU A 200 5.09 -14.70 -5.03
C GLU A 200 6.17 -13.83 -4.39
N LEU A 201 6.65 -14.21 -3.20
CA LEU A 201 7.62 -13.41 -2.46
C LEU A 201 9.05 -13.70 -2.94
N VAL A 202 9.85 -12.64 -3.10
CA VAL A 202 11.30 -12.77 -3.27
C VAL A 202 11.93 -13.40 -2.02
N SER A 203 13.07 -14.07 -2.17
CA SER A 203 13.69 -14.87 -1.10
C SER A 203 14.05 -14.06 0.16
N ASP A 204 14.37 -12.78 -0.01
CA ASP A 204 14.76 -11.82 1.04
C ASP A 204 13.67 -10.77 1.33
N PHE A 205 12.41 -11.16 1.10
CA PHE A 205 11.25 -10.25 1.24
C PHE A 205 11.10 -9.66 2.65
N TRP A 206 11.38 -10.42 3.69
CA TRP A 206 11.09 -10.02 5.07
C TRP A 206 12.17 -9.17 5.68
N ALA A 207 11.78 -8.06 6.32
CA ALA A 207 12.63 -7.32 7.24
C ALA A 207 12.97 -8.17 8.49
N THR A 208 13.84 -7.64 9.35
CA THR A 208 14.31 -8.34 10.57
C THR A 208 13.18 -8.71 11.53
N ASP A 209 12.07 -7.96 11.51
CA ASP A 209 10.88 -8.27 12.30
C ASP A 209 10.10 -9.49 11.77
N GLY A 210 10.41 -9.95 10.55
CA GLY A 210 9.74 -11.07 9.87
C GLY A 210 8.24 -10.81 9.63
N PHE A 211 7.83 -9.55 9.57
CA PHE A 211 6.44 -9.14 9.42
C PHE A 211 6.24 -8.07 8.32
N HIS A 212 7.14 -7.12 8.23
CA HIS A 212 7.15 -6.09 7.19
C HIS A 212 8.12 -6.43 6.07
N PRO A 213 7.95 -5.85 4.88
CA PRO A 213 8.90 -6.03 3.79
C PRO A 213 10.27 -5.45 4.12
N SER A 214 11.31 -6.11 3.64
CA SER A 214 12.67 -5.56 3.51
C SER A 214 12.75 -4.52 2.40
N ALA A 215 13.93 -3.96 2.16
CA ALA A 215 14.17 -3.11 1.00
C ALA A 215 13.86 -3.83 -0.33
N SER A 216 14.22 -5.12 -0.46
CA SER A 216 13.89 -5.95 -1.63
C SER A 216 12.39 -6.22 -1.74
N GLY A 217 11.72 -6.45 -0.60
CA GLY A 217 10.27 -6.61 -0.56
C GLY A 217 9.52 -5.35 -1.01
N TYR A 218 9.98 -4.17 -0.61
CA TYR A 218 9.43 -2.89 -1.07
C TYR A 218 9.73 -2.63 -2.55
N GLU A 219 10.91 -3.05 -3.04
CA GLU A 219 11.24 -2.97 -4.46
C GLU A 219 10.29 -3.81 -5.30
N GLN A 220 10.05 -5.05 -4.88
CA GLN A 220 9.08 -5.94 -5.52
C GLN A 220 7.65 -5.35 -5.49
N ALA A 221 7.19 -4.93 -4.30
CA ALA A 221 5.85 -4.37 -4.15
C ALA A 221 5.63 -3.11 -5.01
N SER A 222 6.62 -2.22 -5.08
CA SER A 222 6.55 -1.03 -5.93
C SER A 222 6.44 -1.37 -7.42
N GLY A 223 7.12 -2.42 -7.88
CA GLY A 223 6.99 -2.93 -9.24
C GLY A 223 5.58 -3.43 -9.55
N LEU A 224 5.00 -4.22 -8.65
CA LEU A 224 3.62 -4.72 -8.80
C LEU A 224 2.60 -3.57 -8.84
N VAL A 225 2.78 -2.56 -7.99
CA VAL A 225 1.89 -1.39 -7.97
C VAL A 225 1.93 -0.65 -9.31
N VAL A 226 3.12 -0.38 -9.85
CA VAL A 226 3.26 0.35 -11.12
C VAL A 226 2.75 -0.48 -12.30
N GLN A 227 2.96 -1.80 -12.31
CA GLN A 227 2.40 -2.70 -13.32
C GLN A 227 0.87 -2.73 -13.34
N ALA A 228 0.23 -2.50 -12.20
CA ALA A 228 -1.22 -2.45 -12.08
C ALA A 228 -1.84 -1.11 -12.52
N MET A 229 -1.05 -0.08 -12.80
CA MET A 229 -1.51 1.24 -13.24
C MET A 229 -1.91 1.21 -14.72
N SER A 230 -3.20 1.06 -15.00
CA SER A 230 -3.73 0.93 -16.36
C SER A 230 -3.56 2.20 -17.22
N PHE A 231 -3.51 3.35 -16.58
CA PHE A 231 -3.38 4.68 -17.20
C PHE A 231 -1.93 5.08 -17.57
N LEU A 232 -0.93 4.43 -17.01
CA LEU A 232 0.47 4.85 -17.15
C LEU A 232 1.00 4.82 -18.59
N PRO A 233 0.62 3.83 -19.44
CA PRO A 233 0.99 3.84 -20.87
C PRO A 233 0.44 5.05 -21.64
N GLU A 234 -0.74 5.56 -21.27
CA GLU A 234 -1.36 6.72 -21.93
C GLU A 234 -0.62 8.01 -21.58
N MET A 235 -0.11 8.12 -20.36
CA MET A 235 0.72 9.26 -19.93
C MET A 235 2.02 9.38 -20.72
N THR A 236 2.55 8.26 -21.23
CA THR A 236 3.74 8.22 -22.09
C THR A 236 3.45 8.60 -23.53
N ALA A 237 2.24 8.34 -24.04
CA ALA A 237 1.86 8.60 -25.42
C ALA A 237 1.60 10.09 -25.72
N THR A 238 1.23 10.88 -24.71
CA THR A 238 0.90 12.30 -24.84
C THR A 238 2.13 13.21 -25.05
N ILE A 239 3.36 12.65 -24.95
CA ILE A 239 4.64 13.37 -25.05
C ILE A 239 5.27 13.23 -26.48
N ARG A 240 4.59 12.56 -27.39
CA ARG A 240 5.00 12.45 -28.82
C ARG A 240 4.16 13.43 -29.70
#